data_e9f051415455b56658a57928ab4b4c0b
#
_entry.id   e9f051415455b56658a57928ab4b4c0b
#
_cell.length_a   1.000
_cell.length_b   1.000
_cell.length_c   1.000
_cell.angle_alpha   90.00
_cell.angle_beta   90.00
_cell.angle_gamma   90.00
#
_symmetry.space_group_name_H-M   'P 1'
#
loop_
_entity.id
_entity.type
_entity.pdbx_description
1 polymer ?
#
loop_
_entity_poly.entity_id
_entity_poly.type
_entity_poly.pdbx_seq_one_letter_code
_entity_poly.pdbx_strand_id
1 'polypeptide(L)'
;MHSPSPQLLRTLRAFITPITSTTTTALRSSRIAPQCTATSTIFNSSSHRYNSTQPPRPTRMIPRSHASKPTSHDRGPAVQENTNTDLNALNVLGNIPAPTTAVEATLDDGFHLDNGLKVRNGDGVMLVGGEAFAWRPWATRGSKAEMVNKKGQFEVDEEVWGVLGLVWPRPDLLIIGMGENMFPLSPETKKHISLLGIRVEILSTRNAASQFNMLATERGVTEIAAAMIPSGWKGR
;
A
#
# COMPACT_ATOMS: atom_id res chain seq x y z
N MET A 1 -37.89 16.90 36.29
CA MET A 1 -37.84 16.02 35.10
C MET A 1 -38.66 16.69 34.02
N HIS A 2 -38.04 17.37 33.06
CA HIS A 2 -38.74 17.99 31.95
C HIS A 2 -38.63 17.09 30.72
N SER A 3 -39.80 16.70 30.18
CA SER A 3 -39.86 15.92 28.94
C SER A 3 -39.51 16.81 27.74
N PRO A 4 -38.78 16.32 26.74
CA PRO A 4 -38.39 17.10 25.59
C PRO A 4 -39.57 17.37 24.67
N SER A 5 -39.63 18.59 24.13
CA SER A 5 -40.65 19.13 23.26
C SER A 5 -40.80 18.33 21.95
N PRO A 6 -42.03 18.10 21.45
CA PRO A 6 -42.25 17.29 20.23
C PRO A 6 -41.83 17.94 18.90
N GLN A 7 -41.24 19.11 18.92
CA GLN A 7 -40.76 19.80 17.70
C GLN A 7 -39.43 19.31 17.19
N LEU A 8 -38.61 18.65 18.02
CA LEU A 8 -37.30 18.12 17.61
C LEU A 8 -37.35 16.82 16.80
N LEU A 9 -38.50 16.15 16.76
CA LEU A 9 -38.69 14.89 16.03
C LEU A 9 -39.12 15.06 14.56
N ARG A 10 -39.40 16.28 14.12
CA ARG A 10 -39.83 16.54 12.72
C ARG A 10 -38.72 16.74 11.73
N THR A 11 -37.52 17.06 12.16
CA THR A 11 -36.38 17.34 11.27
C THR A 11 -35.57 16.09 10.86
N LEU A 12 -35.82 14.93 11.51
CA LEU A 12 -35.09 13.68 11.21
C LEU A 12 -35.78 12.77 10.18
N ARG A 13 -36.97 13.15 9.67
CA ARG A 13 -37.73 12.32 8.72
C ARG A 13 -37.56 12.65 7.24
N ALA A 14 -36.71 13.61 6.89
CA ALA A 14 -36.61 14.14 5.52
C ALA A 14 -35.49 13.51 4.65
N PHE A 15 -34.77 12.49 5.12
CA PHE A 15 -33.65 11.92 4.38
C PHE A 15 -33.74 10.43 4.03
N ILE A 16 -34.94 9.84 4.06
CA ILE A 16 -35.13 8.46 3.60
C ILE A 16 -36.11 8.49 2.42
N THR A 17 -35.57 8.61 1.20
CA THR A 17 -36.32 8.31 -0.03
C THR A 17 -35.94 6.92 -0.51
N PRO A 18 -36.91 6.00 -0.72
CA PRO A 18 -36.60 4.69 -1.33
C PRO A 18 -36.36 4.86 -2.83
N ILE A 19 -35.26 4.27 -3.31
CA ILE A 19 -34.95 4.18 -4.73
C ILE A 19 -35.85 3.11 -5.34
N THR A 20 -36.80 3.51 -6.15
CA THR A 20 -37.62 2.62 -7.00
C THR A 20 -36.75 2.23 -8.22
N SER A 21 -36.55 0.94 -8.40
CA SER A 21 -35.93 0.35 -9.56
C SER A 21 -36.84 0.44 -10.79
N THR A 22 -36.47 1.21 -11.78
CA THR A 22 -37.06 1.20 -13.13
C THR A 22 -36.27 0.26 -14.02
N THR A 23 -36.90 -0.85 -14.36
CA THR A 23 -36.44 -1.81 -15.36
C THR A 23 -36.60 -1.21 -16.74
N THR A 24 -35.52 -0.85 -17.41
CA THR A 24 -35.55 -0.43 -18.82
C THR A 24 -35.05 -1.58 -19.69
N THR A 25 -35.97 -2.09 -20.52
CA THR A 25 -35.76 -3.10 -21.54
C THR A 25 -34.83 -2.55 -22.62
N ALA A 26 -33.65 -3.13 -22.79
CA ALA A 26 -32.70 -2.75 -23.83
C ALA A 26 -33.02 -3.47 -25.15
N LEU A 27 -33.31 -2.68 -26.15
CA LEU A 27 -33.45 -3.07 -27.56
C LEU A 27 -32.08 -3.48 -28.11
N ARG A 28 -32.05 -4.68 -28.67
CA ARG A 28 -30.97 -5.34 -29.38
C ARG A 28 -30.67 -4.59 -30.68
N SER A 29 -29.56 -3.87 -30.77
CA SER A 29 -29.01 -3.34 -32.03
C SER A 29 -27.79 -4.16 -32.41
N SER A 30 -27.94 -4.96 -33.46
CA SER A 30 -26.88 -5.68 -34.15
C SER A 30 -26.00 -4.66 -34.93
N ARG A 31 -24.74 -4.53 -34.52
CA ARG A 31 -23.74 -3.82 -35.35
C ARG A 31 -22.68 -4.81 -35.83
N ILE A 32 -22.60 -4.86 -37.14
CA ILE A 32 -21.65 -5.54 -38.00
C ILE A 32 -20.22 -5.11 -37.61
N ALA A 33 -19.35 -6.09 -37.37
CA ALA A 33 -17.92 -5.86 -37.17
C ALA A 33 -17.24 -5.55 -38.51
N PRO A 34 -16.37 -4.52 -38.60
CA PRO A 34 -15.50 -4.35 -39.75
C PRO A 34 -14.34 -5.35 -39.65
N GLN A 35 -14.18 -6.15 -40.71
CA GLN A 35 -13.01 -6.99 -40.95
C GLN A 35 -11.79 -6.09 -41.12
N CYS A 36 -10.83 -6.16 -40.20
CA CYS A 36 -9.51 -5.61 -40.43
C CYS A 36 -8.71 -6.59 -41.30
N THR A 37 -8.51 -6.26 -42.54
CA THR A 37 -7.52 -6.88 -43.42
C THR A 37 -6.12 -6.55 -42.93
N ALA A 38 -5.44 -7.56 -42.40
CA ALA A 38 -4.03 -7.45 -42.02
C ALA A 38 -3.18 -7.42 -43.31
N THR A 39 -2.71 -6.25 -43.69
CA THR A 39 -1.65 -6.10 -44.67
C THR A 39 -0.32 -6.42 -43.97
N SER A 40 0.23 -7.60 -44.21
CA SER A 40 1.57 -7.99 -43.82
C SER A 40 2.59 -7.23 -44.66
N THR A 41 3.13 -6.14 -44.11
CA THR A 41 4.34 -5.50 -44.67
C THR A 41 5.54 -6.36 -44.22
N ILE A 42 6.09 -7.07 -45.21
CA ILE A 42 7.36 -7.79 -45.07
C ILE A 42 8.45 -6.73 -44.93
N PHE A 43 8.95 -6.47 -43.73
CA PHE A 43 10.19 -5.74 -43.55
C PHE A 43 11.36 -6.66 -43.92
N ASN A 44 11.88 -6.42 -45.11
CA ASN A 44 13.12 -6.99 -45.57
C ASN A 44 14.27 -6.33 -44.77
N SER A 45 14.64 -6.87 -43.61
CA SER A 45 15.81 -6.43 -42.88
C SER A 45 17.04 -6.96 -43.61
N SER A 46 17.62 -6.14 -44.48
CA SER A 46 18.98 -6.37 -44.98
C SER A 46 19.93 -6.29 -43.79
N SER A 47 20.38 -7.45 -43.32
CA SER A 47 21.46 -7.55 -42.33
C SER A 47 22.76 -7.08 -43.01
N HIS A 48 23.13 -5.82 -42.81
CA HIS A 48 24.47 -5.38 -43.08
C HIS A 48 25.40 -6.07 -42.09
N ARG A 49 26.07 -7.12 -42.58
CA ARG A 49 27.21 -7.72 -41.89
C ARG A 49 28.32 -6.68 -41.92
N TYR A 50 28.54 -5.99 -40.84
CA TYR A 50 29.77 -5.23 -40.63
C TYR A 50 30.90 -6.23 -40.55
N ASN A 51 31.71 -6.26 -41.62
CA ASN A 51 32.99 -6.98 -41.64
C ASN A 51 33.93 -6.19 -40.75
N SER A 52 34.02 -6.58 -39.47
CA SER A 52 34.97 -6.02 -38.53
C SER A 52 36.36 -6.50 -38.93
N THR A 53 37.13 -5.65 -39.57
CA THR A 53 38.56 -5.85 -39.85
C THR A 53 39.45 -5.51 -38.64
N GLN A 54 38.89 -5.56 -37.41
CA GLN A 54 39.70 -5.44 -36.24
C GLN A 54 40.45 -6.76 -35.99
N PRO A 55 41.78 -6.70 -35.82
CA PRO A 55 42.55 -7.88 -35.44
C PRO A 55 42.02 -8.40 -34.10
N PRO A 56 41.95 -9.73 -33.91
CA PRO A 56 41.46 -10.32 -32.67
C PRO A 56 42.25 -9.74 -31.50
N ARG A 57 41.56 -9.13 -30.55
CA ARG A 57 42.18 -8.68 -29.30
C ARG A 57 42.83 -9.89 -28.66
N PRO A 58 44.09 -9.79 -28.22
CA PRO A 58 44.73 -10.89 -27.53
C PRO A 58 43.90 -11.22 -26.31
N THR A 59 43.33 -12.42 -26.30
CA THR A 59 42.61 -12.95 -25.15
C THR A 59 43.61 -13.03 -24.01
N ARG A 60 43.53 -12.10 -23.05
CA ARG A 60 44.31 -12.15 -21.85
C ARG A 60 44.01 -13.48 -21.16
N MET A 61 44.86 -14.48 -21.35
CA MET A 61 44.79 -15.71 -20.58
C MET A 61 45.02 -15.34 -19.12
N ILE A 62 43.91 -15.30 -18.35
CA ILE A 62 43.98 -15.25 -16.91
C ILE A 62 44.59 -16.61 -16.53
N PRO A 63 45.81 -16.67 -15.95
CA PRO A 63 46.35 -17.94 -15.50
C PRO A 63 45.34 -18.49 -14.49
N ARG A 64 44.74 -19.63 -14.81
CA ARG A 64 43.94 -20.37 -13.80
C ARG A 64 44.98 -20.72 -12.73
N SER A 65 44.85 -20.08 -11.56
CA SER A 65 45.59 -20.50 -10.42
C SER A 65 45.28 -21.98 -10.19
N HIS A 66 46.25 -22.83 -10.42
CA HIS A 66 46.21 -24.22 -10.03
C HIS A 66 46.34 -24.29 -8.51
N ALA A 67 45.40 -23.65 -7.78
CA ALA A 67 45.19 -24.00 -6.39
C ALA A 67 44.79 -25.47 -6.38
N SER A 68 45.66 -26.31 -5.87
CA SER A 68 45.42 -27.71 -5.70
C SER A 68 44.07 -27.87 -5.00
N LYS A 69 43.10 -28.50 -5.67
CA LYS A 69 41.82 -28.81 -5.01
C LYS A 69 42.15 -29.61 -3.76
N PRO A 70 41.62 -29.27 -2.59
CA PRO A 70 41.86 -30.07 -1.41
C PRO A 70 41.43 -31.49 -1.71
N THR A 71 42.35 -32.44 -1.57
CA THR A 71 42.15 -33.86 -1.84
C THR A 71 41.32 -34.56 -0.75
N SER A 72 41.06 -33.87 0.33
CA SER A 72 40.28 -34.35 1.46
C SER A 72 39.15 -33.38 1.73
N HIS A 73 37.91 -33.91 1.83
CA HIS A 73 36.74 -33.23 2.37
C HIS A 73 36.65 -33.44 3.90
N ASP A 74 37.77 -33.76 4.54
CA ASP A 74 37.84 -33.92 5.96
C ASP A 74 37.49 -32.56 6.62
N ARG A 75 36.31 -32.49 7.20
CA ARG A 75 35.81 -31.34 7.92
C ARG A 75 36.27 -31.29 9.38
N GLY A 76 37.25 -32.12 9.70
CA GLY A 76 37.69 -32.31 11.09
C GLY A 76 36.71 -33.21 11.89
N PRO A 77 37.01 -33.49 13.14
CA PRO A 77 36.14 -34.25 14.00
C PRO A 77 34.78 -33.59 14.09
N ALA A 78 33.69 -34.38 13.98
CA ALA A 78 32.35 -33.90 14.11
C ALA A 78 32.21 -33.14 15.44
N VAL A 79 31.90 -31.84 15.36
CA VAL A 79 31.60 -31.04 16.53
C VAL A 79 30.33 -31.59 17.13
N GLN A 80 30.41 -32.05 18.40
CA GLN A 80 29.24 -32.58 19.12
C GLN A 80 28.25 -31.46 19.54
N GLU A 81 28.62 -30.22 19.30
CA GLU A 81 27.68 -29.12 19.49
C GLU A 81 26.61 -29.19 18.40
N ASN A 82 25.36 -29.21 18.82
CA ASN A 82 24.22 -29.10 17.91
C ASN A 82 24.34 -27.79 17.16
N THR A 83 24.97 -27.85 15.95
CA THR A 83 25.06 -26.71 15.03
C THR A 83 23.70 -26.37 14.38
N ASN A 84 22.65 -27.05 14.74
CA ASN A 84 21.30 -26.57 14.53
C ASN A 84 21.07 -25.39 15.46
N THR A 85 21.62 -24.25 15.07
CA THR A 85 21.24 -22.96 15.67
C THR A 85 19.73 -22.86 15.52
N ASP A 86 19.04 -22.97 16.63
CA ASP A 86 17.60 -22.75 16.66
C ASP A 86 17.35 -21.28 16.28
N LEU A 87 16.98 -21.07 15.01
CA LEU A 87 16.73 -19.72 14.50
C LEU A 87 15.63 -19.02 15.28
N ASN A 88 14.74 -19.79 15.91
CA ASN A 88 13.70 -19.24 16.77
C ASN A 88 14.29 -18.63 18.05
N ALA A 89 15.39 -19.20 18.58
CA ALA A 89 16.09 -18.65 19.73
C ALA A 89 16.78 -17.31 19.43
N LEU A 90 17.10 -17.04 18.15
CA LEU A 90 17.65 -15.79 17.68
C LEU A 90 16.58 -14.73 17.38
N ASN A 91 15.31 -15.10 17.37
CA ASN A 91 14.22 -14.17 17.12
C ASN A 91 13.95 -13.32 18.39
N VAL A 92 14.59 -12.16 18.45
CA VAL A 92 14.44 -11.20 19.56
C VAL A 92 12.99 -10.73 19.72
N LEU A 93 12.23 -10.68 18.64
CA LEU A 93 10.83 -10.22 18.62
C LEU A 93 9.82 -11.36 18.77
N GLY A 94 10.28 -12.61 18.85
CA GLY A 94 9.41 -13.79 18.88
C GLY A 94 8.44 -13.85 20.08
N ASN A 95 8.77 -13.18 21.17
CA ASN A 95 7.94 -13.12 22.38
C ASN A 95 7.07 -11.86 22.47
N ILE A 96 7.17 -10.95 21.48
CA ILE A 96 6.37 -9.72 21.45
C ILE A 96 5.10 -10.05 20.67
N PRO A 97 3.91 -9.95 21.27
CA PRO A 97 2.67 -10.20 20.55
C PRO A 97 2.49 -9.16 19.44
N ALA A 98 2.07 -9.61 18.26
CA ALA A 98 1.69 -8.70 17.20
C ALA A 98 0.54 -7.78 17.66
N PRO A 99 0.51 -6.52 17.23
CA PRO A 99 -0.57 -5.61 17.56
C PRO A 99 -1.91 -6.14 17.02
N THR A 100 -2.98 -6.04 17.79
CA THR A 100 -4.32 -6.50 17.40
C THR A 100 -4.86 -5.79 16.16
N THR A 101 -4.32 -4.62 15.83
CA THR A 101 -4.61 -3.84 14.64
C THR A 101 -3.63 -4.10 13.50
N ALA A 102 -2.80 -5.15 13.58
CA ALA A 102 -1.94 -5.54 12.49
C ALA A 102 -2.77 -5.81 11.22
N VAL A 103 -2.24 -5.43 10.07
CA VAL A 103 -2.88 -5.63 8.79
C VAL A 103 -2.52 -7.03 8.28
N GLU A 104 -3.48 -7.95 8.28
CA GLU A 104 -3.31 -9.30 7.77
C GLU A 104 -3.25 -9.34 6.25
N ALA A 105 -4.19 -8.63 5.59
CA ALA A 105 -4.24 -8.57 4.14
C ALA A 105 -4.69 -7.20 3.63
N THR A 106 -4.03 -6.77 2.55
CA THR A 106 -4.41 -5.60 1.75
C THR A 106 -5.09 -6.08 0.47
N LEU A 107 -6.34 -5.68 0.28
CA LEU A 107 -7.17 -6.02 -0.88
C LEU A 107 -7.32 -4.81 -1.80
N ASP A 108 -7.82 -5.05 -3.00
CA ASP A 108 -8.10 -3.98 -3.96
C ASP A 108 -9.24 -3.07 -3.50
N ASP A 109 -10.17 -3.60 -2.71
CA ASP A 109 -11.35 -2.89 -2.20
C ASP A 109 -11.35 -2.71 -0.68
N GLY A 110 -10.27 -3.06 0.03
CA GLY A 110 -10.26 -2.94 1.47
C GLY A 110 -9.09 -3.60 2.20
N PHE A 111 -9.34 -3.94 3.47
CA PHE A 111 -8.34 -4.48 4.39
C PHE A 111 -8.92 -5.56 5.28
N HIS A 112 -8.10 -6.54 5.63
CA HIS A 112 -8.35 -7.45 6.75
C HIS A 112 -7.33 -7.17 7.86
N LEU A 113 -7.81 -7.03 9.08
CA LEU A 113 -6.98 -6.83 10.26
C LEU A 113 -6.95 -8.12 11.09
N ASP A 114 -5.91 -8.29 11.88
CA ASP A 114 -5.67 -9.47 12.73
C ASP A 114 -6.78 -9.68 13.78
N ASN A 115 -7.43 -8.60 14.23
CA ASN A 115 -8.60 -8.65 15.09
C ASN A 115 -9.89 -9.17 14.44
N GLY A 116 -9.83 -9.62 13.16
CA GLY A 116 -10.95 -10.07 12.37
C GLY A 116 -11.80 -8.96 11.73
N LEU A 117 -11.48 -7.68 11.95
CA LEU A 117 -12.15 -6.57 11.29
C LEU A 117 -11.87 -6.57 9.79
N LYS A 118 -12.95 -6.47 8.99
CA LYS A 118 -12.87 -6.42 7.52
C LYS A 118 -13.41 -5.09 7.04
N VAL A 119 -12.52 -4.25 6.53
CA VAL A 119 -12.89 -3.01 5.82
C VAL A 119 -13.09 -3.35 4.36
N ARG A 120 -14.22 -2.93 3.79
CA ARG A 120 -14.61 -3.22 2.39
C ARG A 120 -15.17 -1.96 1.73
N ASN A 121 -15.72 -2.11 0.52
CA ASN A 121 -16.36 -1.04 -0.26
C ASN A 121 -15.39 0.05 -0.73
N GLY A 122 -14.11 -0.27 -0.80
CA GLY A 122 -13.10 0.68 -1.21
C GLY A 122 -12.81 1.75 -0.16
N ASP A 123 -13.20 1.53 1.10
CA ASP A 123 -12.87 2.41 2.20
C ASP A 123 -11.41 2.23 2.63
N GLY A 124 -10.77 3.32 3.00
CA GLY A 124 -9.46 3.31 3.62
C GLY A 124 -9.55 3.02 5.11
N VAL A 125 -8.41 2.80 5.72
CA VAL A 125 -8.25 2.57 7.16
C VAL A 125 -7.22 3.52 7.74
N MET A 126 -7.54 4.06 8.92
CA MET A 126 -6.58 4.78 9.76
C MET A 126 -6.37 3.99 11.04
N LEU A 127 -5.12 3.64 11.30
CA LEU A 127 -4.69 2.88 12.47
C LEU A 127 -3.90 3.82 13.37
N VAL A 128 -4.37 4.03 14.59
CA VAL A 128 -3.72 4.92 15.56
C VAL A 128 -4.06 4.51 16.98
N GLY A 129 -3.06 4.49 17.87
CA GLY A 129 -3.28 4.16 19.29
C GLY A 129 -3.81 2.75 19.53
N GLY A 130 -3.60 1.80 18.60
CA GLY A 130 -4.14 0.44 18.69
C GLY A 130 -5.60 0.31 18.22
N GLU A 131 -6.20 1.36 17.71
CA GLU A 131 -7.56 1.39 17.20
C GLU A 131 -7.59 1.55 15.68
N ALA A 132 -8.67 1.04 15.06
CA ALA A 132 -8.88 1.11 13.62
C ALA A 132 -10.10 1.98 13.29
N PHE A 133 -9.91 3.00 12.50
CA PHE A 133 -10.94 3.93 12.05
C PHE A 133 -11.16 3.79 10.56
N ALA A 134 -12.42 3.88 10.11
CA ALA A 134 -12.72 4.02 8.68
C ALA A 134 -12.20 5.38 8.19
N TRP A 135 -11.36 5.36 7.17
CA TRP A 135 -10.72 6.56 6.63
C TRP A 135 -11.18 6.82 5.20
N ARG A 136 -11.87 7.94 5.01
CA ARG A 136 -12.45 8.36 3.72
C ARG A 136 -11.94 9.74 3.35
N PRO A 137 -10.69 9.91 2.95
CA PRO A 137 -10.11 11.23 2.65
C PRO A 137 -10.81 11.94 1.49
N TRP A 138 -11.53 11.23 0.65
CA TRP A 138 -12.32 11.79 -0.47
C TRP A 138 -13.69 12.33 -0.06
N ALA A 139 -14.15 12.09 1.17
CA ALA A 139 -15.50 12.46 1.59
C ALA A 139 -15.73 13.97 1.58
N THR A 140 -14.71 14.76 1.87
CA THR A 140 -14.77 16.23 1.85
C THR A 140 -14.82 16.79 0.44
N ARG A 141 -14.22 16.10 -0.54
CA ARG A 141 -14.11 16.54 -1.94
C ARG A 141 -15.09 15.85 -2.89
N GLY A 142 -15.83 14.85 -2.39
CA GLY A 142 -16.87 14.15 -3.15
C GLY A 142 -16.39 13.05 -4.08
N SER A 143 -15.11 12.99 -4.46
CA SER A 143 -14.58 11.99 -5.39
C SER A 143 -13.17 11.51 -5.02
N LYS A 144 -12.92 10.21 -5.18
CA LYS A 144 -11.58 9.62 -5.01
C LYS A 144 -10.55 10.16 -6.00
N ALA A 145 -10.99 10.63 -7.16
CA ALA A 145 -10.10 11.20 -8.18
C ALA A 145 -9.57 12.59 -7.79
N GLU A 146 -10.30 13.33 -6.95
CA GLU A 146 -9.93 14.68 -6.53
C GLU A 146 -8.85 14.73 -5.45
N MET A 147 -8.42 13.58 -4.93
CA MET A 147 -7.30 13.53 -3.98
C MET A 147 -5.94 13.79 -4.63
N VAL A 148 -5.85 13.79 -5.95
CA VAL A 148 -4.64 14.14 -6.69
C VAL A 148 -4.85 15.47 -7.40
N ASN A 149 -4.07 16.48 -7.03
CA ASN A 149 -4.16 17.81 -7.65
C ASN A 149 -3.61 17.79 -9.08
N LYS A 150 -3.81 18.91 -9.80
CA LYS A 150 -3.33 19.07 -11.21
C LYS A 150 -1.82 18.92 -11.37
N LYS A 151 -1.06 19.04 -10.29
CA LYS A 151 0.40 18.85 -10.25
C LYS A 151 0.81 17.40 -9.98
N GLY A 152 -0.14 16.47 -9.84
CA GLY A 152 0.13 15.08 -9.51
C GLY A 152 0.51 14.84 -8.05
N GLN A 153 0.13 15.74 -7.14
CA GLN A 153 0.42 15.62 -5.71
C GLN A 153 -0.84 15.18 -4.96
N PHE A 154 -0.65 14.33 -3.97
CA PHE A 154 -1.73 13.94 -3.07
C PHE A 154 -2.07 15.10 -2.12
N GLU A 155 -3.31 15.49 -2.16
CA GLU A 155 -3.82 16.65 -1.43
C GLU A 155 -5.12 16.30 -0.74
N VAL A 156 -5.12 16.45 0.58
CA VAL A 156 -6.24 16.10 1.45
C VAL A 156 -6.43 17.23 2.45
N ASP A 157 -7.69 17.53 2.77
CA ASP A 157 -8.07 18.60 3.65
C ASP A 157 -7.66 18.32 5.10
N GLU A 158 -7.47 19.37 5.89
CA GLU A 158 -7.03 19.30 7.29
C GLU A 158 -7.97 18.46 8.17
N GLU A 159 -9.27 18.56 7.93
CA GLU A 159 -10.31 17.85 8.70
C GLU A 159 -10.13 16.33 8.70
N VAL A 160 -9.57 15.78 7.64
CA VAL A 160 -9.34 14.34 7.47
C VAL A 160 -8.30 13.80 8.46
N TRP A 161 -7.40 14.67 8.93
CA TRP A 161 -6.35 14.36 9.89
C TRP A 161 -6.76 14.64 11.35
N GLY A 162 -7.99 15.07 11.59
CA GLY A 162 -8.49 15.48 12.90
C GLY A 162 -8.30 14.43 13.99
N VAL A 163 -8.41 13.15 13.67
CA VAL A 163 -8.20 12.03 14.63
C VAL A 163 -6.78 12.07 15.20
N LEU A 164 -5.76 12.39 14.38
CA LEU A 164 -4.36 12.47 14.85
C LEU A 164 -4.12 13.60 15.87
N GLY A 165 -4.94 14.65 15.81
CA GLY A 165 -4.89 15.74 16.78
C GLY A 165 -5.55 15.44 18.12
N LEU A 166 -6.47 14.46 18.15
CA LEU A 166 -7.25 14.10 19.34
C LEU A 166 -6.60 12.99 20.17
N VAL A 167 -5.79 12.14 19.53
CA VAL A 167 -5.14 10.99 20.20
C VAL A 167 -4.00 11.46 21.10
N TRP A 168 -3.91 10.84 22.28
CA TRP A 168 -2.83 11.06 23.23
C TRP A 168 -2.31 9.71 23.79
N PRO A 169 -0.99 9.43 23.75
CA PRO A 169 0.06 10.28 23.15
C PRO A 169 -0.08 10.39 21.63
N ARG A 170 0.45 11.48 21.07
CA ARG A 170 0.48 11.64 19.62
C ARG A 170 1.52 10.71 19.00
N PRO A 171 1.22 10.09 17.86
CA PRO A 171 2.20 9.27 17.18
C PRO A 171 3.36 10.12 16.63
N ASP A 172 4.56 9.57 16.66
CA ASP A 172 5.77 10.21 16.12
C ASP A 172 5.86 10.08 14.60
N LEU A 173 5.30 8.99 14.06
CA LEU A 173 5.37 8.64 12.65
C LEU A 173 3.99 8.28 12.11
N LEU A 174 3.65 8.88 10.98
CA LEU A 174 2.48 8.54 10.17
C LEU A 174 2.93 7.90 8.86
N ILE A 175 2.52 6.67 8.63
CA ILE A 175 2.75 5.94 7.39
C ILE A 175 1.51 6.11 6.50
N ILE A 176 1.69 6.67 5.30
CA ILE A 176 0.59 6.86 4.35
C ILE A 176 0.72 5.84 3.23
N GLY A 177 -0.29 4.99 3.07
CA GLY A 177 -0.43 4.02 1.98
C GLY A 177 -1.34 4.54 0.88
N MET A 178 -0.79 4.77 -0.33
CA MET A 178 -1.49 5.41 -1.44
C MET A 178 -1.86 4.46 -2.58
N GLY A 179 -2.41 3.28 -2.26
CA GLY A 179 -2.74 2.29 -3.28
C GLY A 179 -1.50 1.64 -3.88
N GLU A 180 -1.54 1.36 -5.16
CA GLU A 180 -0.41 0.80 -5.91
C GLU A 180 0.63 1.86 -6.28
N ASN A 181 0.18 3.07 -6.59
CA ASN A 181 1.03 4.20 -6.99
C ASN A 181 1.34 5.12 -5.80
N MET A 182 2.56 5.63 -5.76
CA MET A 182 2.97 6.63 -4.77
C MET A 182 2.91 8.02 -5.39
N PHE A 183 2.23 8.93 -4.69
CA PHE A 183 2.16 10.34 -5.08
C PHE A 183 2.88 11.20 -4.04
N PRO A 184 3.63 12.23 -4.45
CA PRO A 184 4.19 13.18 -3.50
C PRO A 184 3.07 13.93 -2.76
N LEU A 185 3.26 14.23 -1.49
CA LEU A 185 2.32 15.05 -0.73
C LEU A 185 2.35 16.50 -1.22
N SER A 186 1.17 17.14 -1.24
CA SER A 186 1.10 18.58 -1.44
C SER A 186 1.78 19.32 -0.27
N PRO A 187 2.37 20.48 -0.51
CA PRO A 187 2.98 21.29 0.55
C PRO A 187 2.02 21.63 1.68
N GLU A 188 0.74 21.81 1.37
CA GLU A 188 -0.33 22.10 2.32
C GLU A 188 -0.59 20.93 3.25
N THR A 189 -0.87 19.74 2.70
CA THR A 189 -1.05 18.52 3.49
C THR A 189 0.18 18.21 4.35
N LYS A 190 1.39 18.37 3.80
CA LYS A 190 2.63 18.17 4.55
C LYS A 190 2.75 19.16 5.71
N LYS A 191 2.39 20.43 5.49
CA LYS A 191 2.42 21.46 6.52
C LYS A 191 1.46 21.13 7.66
N HIS A 192 0.22 20.73 7.38
CA HIS A 192 -0.77 20.36 8.40
C HIS A 192 -0.26 19.22 9.29
N ILE A 193 0.25 18.15 8.71
CA ILE A 193 0.76 17.02 9.48
C ILE A 193 2.00 17.43 10.29
N SER A 194 2.88 18.25 9.71
CA SER A 194 4.07 18.76 10.42
C SER A 194 3.72 19.68 11.60
N LEU A 195 2.61 20.42 11.53
CA LEU A 195 2.12 21.24 12.66
C LEU A 195 1.65 20.38 13.83
N LEU A 196 1.23 19.14 13.59
CA LEU A 196 0.93 18.18 14.64
C LEU A 196 2.20 17.57 15.28
N GLY A 197 3.39 17.87 14.73
CA GLY A 197 4.66 17.32 15.18
C GLY A 197 4.96 15.91 14.66
N ILE A 198 4.17 15.41 13.70
CA ILE A 198 4.24 14.05 13.19
C ILE A 198 5.11 13.98 11.94
N ARG A 199 6.03 13.02 11.88
CA ARG A 199 6.79 12.71 10.68
C ARG A 199 5.94 11.87 9.73
N VAL A 200 6.14 12.05 8.42
CA VAL A 200 5.35 11.34 7.39
C VAL A 200 6.25 10.48 6.52
N GLU A 201 5.83 9.27 6.29
CA GLU A 201 6.41 8.36 5.31
C GLU A 201 5.33 7.94 4.30
N ILE A 202 5.69 7.92 3.01
CA ILE A 202 4.76 7.65 1.91
C ILE A 202 5.19 6.36 1.24
N LEU A 203 4.26 5.42 1.14
CA LEU A 203 4.50 4.10 0.57
C LEU A 203 3.30 3.63 -0.28
N SER A 204 3.53 2.57 -1.05
CA SER A 204 2.40 1.79 -1.57
C SER A 204 1.66 1.11 -0.41
N THR A 205 0.37 0.88 -0.56
CA THR A 205 -0.47 0.34 0.53
C THR A 205 0.06 -0.97 1.09
N ARG A 206 0.56 -1.87 0.23
CA ARG A 206 1.14 -3.14 0.68
C ARG A 206 2.39 -2.94 1.54
N ASN A 207 3.28 -2.05 1.11
CA ASN A 207 4.50 -1.75 1.86
C ASN A 207 4.19 -1.00 3.15
N ALA A 208 3.22 -0.08 3.10
CA ALA A 208 2.75 0.66 4.27
C ALA A 208 2.21 -0.27 5.35
N ALA A 209 1.41 -1.28 4.98
CA ALA A 209 0.90 -2.29 5.90
C ALA A 209 2.01 -3.12 6.53
N SER A 210 2.97 -3.59 5.72
CA SER A 210 4.10 -4.37 6.23
C SER A 210 4.98 -3.56 7.17
N GLN A 211 5.26 -2.30 6.81
CA GLN A 211 6.07 -1.41 7.64
C GLN A 211 5.35 -1.02 8.93
N PHE A 212 4.03 -0.75 8.87
CA PHE A 212 3.24 -0.51 10.06
C PHE A 212 3.28 -1.70 11.01
N ASN A 213 3.05 -2.92 10.54
CA ASN A 213 3.08 -4.13 11.37
C ASN A 213 4.44 -4.30 12.05
N MET A 214 5.54 -4.11 11.30
CA MET A 214 6.89 -4.22 11.83
C MET A 214 7.15 -3.16 12.90
N LEU A 215 6.94 -1.89 12.58
CA LEU A 215 7.25 -0.79 13.50
C LEU A 215 6.33 -0.75 14.71
N ALA A 216 5.04 -1.09 14.55
CA ALA A 216 4.11 -1.18 15.68
C ALA A 216 4.46 -2.32 16.63
N THR A 217 5.08 -3.40 16.13
CA THR A 217 5.63 -4.47 16.98
C THR A 217 6.90 -4.04 17.71
N GLU A 218 7.80 -3.29 17.02
CA GLU A 218 9.07 -2.86 17.59
C GLU A 218 8.95 -1.71 18.58
N ARG A 219 8.13 -0.70 18.26
CA ARG A 219 8.02 0.56 19.02
C ARG A 219 6.74 0.69 19.82
N GLY A 220 5.72 -0.09 19.46
CA GLY A 220 4.40 0.01 20.05
C GLY A 220 3.41 0.79 19.18
N VAL A 221 2.13 0.47 19.36
CA VAL A 221 1.00 1.01 18.58
C VAL A 221 0.69 2.49 18.88
N THR A 222 1.24 3.03 19.95
CA THR A 222 1.02 4.44 20.34
C THR A 222 1.94 5.41 19.62
N GLU A 223 3.13 4.94 19.20
CA GLU A 223 4.11 5.80 18.53
C GLU A 223 3.94 5.85 17.02
N ILE A 224 3.28 4.85 16.45
CA ILE A 224 3.13 4.68 15.01
C ILE A 224 1.66 4.76 14.62
N ALA A 225 1.35 5.58 13.63
CA ALA A 225 0.05 5.63 12.98
C ALA A 225 0.17 5.23 11.51
N ALA A 226 -0.90 4.70 10.95
CA ALA A 226 -0.99 4.46 9.52
C ALA A 226 -2.32 4.96 8.96
N ALA A 227 -2.28 5.54 7.77
CA ALA A 227 -3.45 5.95 7.01
C ALA A 227 -3.34 5.36 5.61
N MET A 228 -4.19 4.39 5.27
CA MET A 228 -4.02 3.60 4.06
C MET A 228 -5.30 3.61 3.21
N ILE A 229 -5.11 3.80 1.90
CA ILE A 229 -6.15 3.64 0.89
C ILE A 229 -6.01 2.23 0.28
N PRO A 230 -7.10 1.53 -0.09
CA PRO A 230 -7.05 0.21 -0.69
C PRO A 230 -6.13 0.13 -1.91
N SER A 231 -5.53 -1.05 -2.15
CA SER A 231 -4.55 -1.25 -3.23
C SER A 231 -5.11 -0.96 -4.62
N GLY A 232 -6.42 -1.16 -4.84
CA GLY A 232 -7.07 -0.88 -6.12
C GLY A 232 -7.20 0.61 -6.48
N TRP A 233 -6.89 1.53 -5.57
CA TRP A 233 -6.90 2.95 -5.88
C TRP A 233 -5.70 3.35 -6.75
N LYS A 234 -5.96 3.98 -7.90
CA LYS A 234 -4.93 4.33 -8.90
C LYS A 234 -4.70 5.85 -9.06
N GLY A 235 -5.29 6.65 -8.19
CA GLY A 235 -5.12 8.11 -8.21
C GLY A 235 -5.96 8.84 -9.27
N ARG A 236 -6.89 8.15 -9.91
CA ARG A 236 -7.82 8.72 -10.92
C ARG A 236 -9.15 8.02 -10.85
#